data_0d9aeb4c17c0ab82db4fb6aade91f11d
#
_entry.id   0d9aeb4c17c0ab82db4fb6aade91f11d
#
_cell.length_a   1.000
_cell.length_b   1.000
_cell.length_c   1.000
_cell.angle_alpha   90.00
_cell.angle_beta   90.00
_cell.angle_gamma   90.00
#
_symmetry.space_group_name_H-M   'P 1'
#
loop_
_entity.id
_entity.type
_entity.pdbx_description
1 polymer ?
#
loop_
_entity_poly.entity_id
_entity_poly.type
_entity_poly.pdbx_seq_one_letter_code
_entity_poly.pdbx_strand_id
1 'polypeptide(L)'
;QKDEFGRAKSSMTLYKGRLGLGTTEPEGRLAVLDEPHNLEEFPPRAMTGYKTYFEGHGEFCVRGGSSNELIDANHIAWKSFNKVQGNEGWHGTSAFSNGVHTGPSTLGGISGDYIILKLPYKINLKSIAMSPRQHLQSRSPGAGVILGSNDETNWEQVHSFSGLTYTNEIFTTISDISVTKTYSIFAIVTTNLAGTGEANGTVNISEIKFFGTREQGQSVL
;
A
#
# COMPACT_ATOMS: atom_id res chain seq x y z
N GLN A 1 28.10 22.56 -7.43
CA GLN A 1 28.59 23.90 -7.79
C GLN A 1 27.57 24.57 -8.70
N LYS A 2 27.35 25.87 -8.52
CA LYS A 2 26.53 26.68 -9.41
C LYS A 2 27.42 27.39 -10.40
N ASP A 3 26.95 27.60 -11.63
CA ASP A 3 27.63 28.45 -12.59
C ASP A 3 27.54 29.95 -12.18
N GLU A 4 28.20 30.84 -12.93
CA GLU A 4 28.16 32.27 -12.69
C GLU A 4 26.75 32.89 -12.76
N PHE A 5 25.75 32.15 -13.30
CA PHE A 5 24.35 32.54 -13.37
C PHE A 5 23.50 31.85 -12.28
N GLY A 6 24.13 31.13 -11.33
CA GLY A 6 23.42 30.44 -10.22
C GLY A 6 22.73 29.16 -10.60
N ARG A 7 22.95 28.62 -11.81
CA ARG A 7 22.36 27.34 -12.26
C ARG A 7 23.17 26.16 -11.74
N ALA A 8 22.50 25.06 -11.41
CA ALA A 8 23.18 23.83 -11.06
C ALA A 8 24.00 23.31 -12.26
N LYS A 9 25.30 23.16 -12.08
CA LYS A 9 26.15 22.45 -13.04
C LYS A 9 25.86 20.95 -12.91
N SER A 10 25.32 20.34 -13.94
CA SER A 10 25.39 18.88 -14.08
C SER A 10 26.85 18.53 -14.34
N SER A 11 27.58 18.07 -13.34
CA SER A 11 29.00 17.77 -13.46
C SER A 11 29.20 16.28 -13.73
N MET A 12 29.77 15.99 -14.87
CA MET A 12 30.44 14.72 -15.12
C MET A 12 31.92 14.94 -14.76
N THR A 13 32.41 14.19 -13.78
CA THR A 13 33.77 14.30 -13.28
C THR A 13 34.56 13.04 -13.57
N LEU A 14 35.72 13.17 -14.19
CA LEU A 14 36.67 12.05 -14.31
C LEU A 14 37.83 12.34 -13.34
N TYR A 15 37.91 11.51 -12.29
CA TYR A 15 38.95 11.61 -11.27
C TYR A 15 39.64 10.26 -11.09
N LYS A 16 40.99 10.24 -11.28
CA LYS A 16 41.80 9.01 -11.17
C LYS A 16 41.23 7.81 -11.95
N GLY A 17 40.72 8.06 -13.17
CA GLY A 17 40.11 7.02 -14.01
C GLY A 17 38.72 6.56 -13.60
N ARG A 18 38.06 7.29 -12.70
CA ARG A 18 36.72 7.02 -12.22
C ARG A 18 35.76 8.10 -12.70
N LEU A 19 34.61 7.69 -13.22
CA LEU A 19 33.57 8.60 -13.70
C LEU A 19 32.55 8.86 -12.60
N GLY A 20 32.37 10.13 -12.21
CA GLY A 20 31.34 10.59 -11.29
C GLY A 20 30.28 11.41 -12.01
N LEU A 21 29.01 11.14 -11.75
CA LEU A 21 27.88 11.97 -12.14
C LEU A 21 27.33 12.64 -10.89
N GLY A 22 27.43 13.98 -10.82
CA GLY A 22 26.99 14.74 -9.65
C GLY A 22 27.96 14.72 -8.46
N THR A 23 29.10 14.01 -8.54
CA THR A 23 30.16 13.98 -7.52
C THR A 23 31.51 14.38 -8.09
N THR A 24 32.34 15.06 -7.30
CA THR A 24 33.70 15.43 -7.64
C THR A 24 34.73 14.38 -7.22
N GLU A 25 34.37 13.47 -6.33
CA GLU A 25 35.22 12.42 -5.79
C GLU A 25 34.57 11.05 -5.89
N PRO A 26 34.52 10.42 -7.10
CA PRO A 26 33.90 9.12 -7.27
C PRO A 26 34.72 8.01 -6.62
N GLU A 27 34.11 7.20 -5.77
CA GLU A 27 34.73 6.08 -5.05
C GLU A 27 34.88 4.82 -5.91
N GLY A 28 34.09 4.69 -6.99
CA GLY A 28 34.10 3.54 -7.93
C GLY A 28 34.46 3.96 -9.36
N ARG A 29 34.51 2.98 -10.27
CA ARG A 29 34.70 3.25 -11.71
C ARG A 29 33.58 4.11 -12.31
N LEU A 30 32.39 3.94 -11.80
CA LEU A 30 31.23 4.80 -12.03
C LEU A 30 30.55 5.00 -10.68
N ALA A 31 30.51 6.25 -10.21
CA ALA A 31 29.72 6.63 -9.05
C ALA A 31 28.55 7.49 -9.54
N VAL A 32 27.34 6.99 -9.37
CA VAL A 32 26.10 7.72 -9.54
C VAL A 32 25.59 7.99 -8.14
N LEU A 33 25.38 9.26 -7.77
CA LEU A 33 24.65 9.54 -6.53
C LEU A 33 23.22 9.07 -6.73
N ASP A 34 22.85 8.07 -5.96
CA ASP A 34 21.45 7.65 -5.85
C ASP A 34 20.66 8.87 -5.36
N GLU A 35 19.79 9.40 -6.20
CA GLU A 35 18.75 10.31 -5.75
C GLU A 35 17.97 9.59 -4.64
N PRO A 36 17.63 10.25 -3.54
CA PRO A 36 16.82 9.62 -2.52
C PRO A 36 15.59 9.04 -3.20
N HIS A 37 15.42 7.72 -3.13
CA HIS A 37 14.29 7.03 -3.76
C HIS A 37 13.02 7.67 -3.24
N ASN A 38 12.39 8.51 -4.06
CA ASN A 38 11.12 9.12 -3.71
C ASN A 38 10.11 8.00 -3.51
N LEU A 39 9.42 8.02 -2.38
CA LEU A 39 8.32 7.10 -2.13
C LEU A 39 7.26 7.32 -3.20
N GLU A 40 6.94 6.24 -3.91
CA GLU A 40 5.87 6.22 -4.90
C GLU A 40 4.57 5.78 -4.23
N GLU A 41 3.45 6.32 -4.68
CA GLU A 41 2.12 5.85 -4.29
C GLU A 41 1.64 4.75 -5.23
N PHE A 42 1.10 3.66 -4.65
CA PHE A 42 0.54 2.53 -5.39
C PHE A 42 -0.93 2.27 -5.00
N PRO A 43 -1.83 2.07 -5.99
CA PRO A 43 -1.65 2.31 -7.43
C PRO A 43 -1.32 3.78 -7.73
N PRO A 44 -0.60 4.06 -8.83
CA PRO A 44 -0.15 5.43 -9.13
C PRO A 44 -1.30 6.37 -9.53
N ARG A 45 -2.39 5.80 -10.00
CA ARG A 45 -3.63 6.50 -10.44
C ARG A 45 -4.86 5.72 -9.96
N ALA A 46 -6.04 6.31 -10.12
CA ALA A 46 -7.32 5.69 -9.77
C ALA A 46 -7.53 4.35 -10.52
N MET A 47 -7.85 3.31 -9.78
CA MET A 47 -8.33 2.07 -10.39
C MET A 47 -9.75 2.25 -10.93
N THR A 48 -10.07 1.55 -12.02
CA THR A 48 -11.36 1.60 -12.70
C THR A 48 -12.09 0.26 -12.69
N GLY A 49 -11.50 -0.74 -12.05
CA GLY A 49 -12.03 -2.10 -11.92
C GLY A 49 -11.10 -2.97 -11.08
N TYR A 50 -11.48 -4.24 -10.89
CA TYR A 50 -10.66 -5.23 -10.18
C TYR A 50 -9.28 -5.47 -10.82
N LYS A 51 -9.16 -5.15 -12.12
CA LYS A 51 -7.93 -5.12 -12.90
C LYS A 51 -7.85 -3.80 -13.63
N THR A 52 -6.75 -3.11 -13.50
CA THR A 52 -6.54 -1.83 -14.17
C THR A 52 -5.10 -1.77 -14.68
N TYR A 53 -4.94 -1.55 -15.98
CA TYR A 53 -3.64 -1.35 -16.60
C TYR A 53 -3.27 0.13 -16.56
N PHE A 54 -2.06 0.43 -16.09
CA PHE A 54 -1.50 1.78 -16.13
C PHE A 54 -0.27 1.78 -17.03
N GLU A 55 -0.32 2.64 -18.05
CA GLU A 55 0.83 2.83 -18.96
C GLU A 55 2.09 3.23 -18.17
N GLY A 56 3.21 2.57 -18.47
CA GLY A 56 4.48 2.72 -17.77
C GLY A 56 4.57 1.97 -16.43
N HIS A 57 3.51 1.26 -16.02
CA HIS A 57 3.48 0.50 -14.78
C HIS A 57 3.05 -0.96 -14.96
N GLY A 58 2.07 -1.25 -15.82
CA GLY A 58 1.50 -2.59 -15.97
C GLY A 58 0.14 -2.75 -15.30
N GLU A 59 -0.32 -4.00 -15.13
CA GLU A 59 -1.64 -4.34 -14.58
C GLU A 59 -1.61 -4.46 -13.06
N PHE A 60 -2.45 -3.68 -12.39
CA PHE A 60 -2.76 -3.79 -10.96
C PHE A 60 -4.05 -4.60 -10.78
N CYS A 61 -4.08 -5.49 -9.78
CA CYS A 61 -5.27 -6.26 -9.46
C CYS A 61 -5.63 -6.07 -7.98
N VAL A 62 -6.93 -5.97 -7.71
CA VAL A 62 -7.46 -5.89 -6.34
C VAL A 62 -8.52 -6.97 -6.14
N ARG A 63 -8.57 -7.54 -4.95
CA ARG A 63 -9.70 -8.38 -4.51
C ARG A 63 -9.96 -8.21 -3.02
N GLY A 64 -11.21 -8.23 -2.63
CA GLY A 64 -11.63 -8.44 -1.25
C GLY A 64 -11.47 -9.90 -0.84
N GLY A 65 -11.29 -10.14 0.43
CA GLY A 65 -11.13 -11.45 0.99
C GLY A 65 -12.45 -12.13 1.26
N SER A 66 -12.49 -13.39 0.88
CA SER A 66 -13.51 -14.37 1.16
C SER A 66 -14.91 -14.16 0.58
N SER A 67 -15.71 -15.15 0.80
CA SER A 67 -17.14 -15.28 0.45
C SER A 67 -18.05 -14.15 0.94
N ASN A 68 -17.50 -13.14 1.59
CA ASN A 68 -18.27 -12.16 2.34
C ASN A 68 -18.13 -10.72 1.83
N GLU A 69 -17.51 -10.49 0.66
CA GLU A 69 -17.50 -9.16 0.07
C GLU A 69 -18.91 -8.72 -0.29
N LEU A 70 -19.37 -7.59 0.24
CA LEU A 70 -20.66 -7.02 -0.13
C LEU A 70 -20.58 -6.51 -1.58
N ILE A 71 -21.30 -7.18 -2.46
CA ILE A 71 -21.29 -6.88 -3.90
C ILE A 71 -22.43 -5.93 -4.21
N ASP A 72 -22.18 -4.64 -4.10
CA ASP A 72 -22.96 -3.60 -4.76
C ASP A 72 -22.00 -2.62 -5.47
N ALA A 73 -22.54 -1.79 -6.35
CA ALA A 73 -21.76 -0.96 -7.24
C ALA A 73 -20.80 0.02 -6.53
N ASN A 74 -21.02 0.31 -5.24
CA ASN A 74 -20.25 1.30 -4.48
C ASN A 74 -19.34 0.68 -3.41
N HIS A 75 -19.56 -0.59 -3.03
CA HIS A 75 -18.94 -1.20 -1.85
C HIS A 75 -18.10 -2.44 -2.19
N ILE A 76 -17.33 -2.34 -3.25
CA ILE A 76 -16.47 -3.40 -3.79
C ILE A 76 -14.98 -3.05 -3.67
N ALA A 77 -14.11 -4.05 -3.63
CA ALA A 77 -12.71 -3.88 -3.23
C ALA A 77 -11.94 -2.83 -4.03
N TRP A 78 -12.08 -2.80 -5.36
CA TRP A 78 -11.32 -1.84 -6.17
C TRP A 78 -11.71 -0.36 -5.91
N LYS A 79 -12.90 -0.12 -5.36
CA LYS A 79 -13.34 1.22 -4.97
C LYS A 79 -12.48 1.82 -3.84
N SER A 80 -11.82 1.00 -3.04
CA SER A 80 -10.82 1.50 -2.06
C SER A 80 -9.49 1.93 -2.70
N PHE A 81 -9.38 1.94 -4.01
CA PHE A 81 -8.21 2.36 -4.78
C PHE A 81 -8.58 3.29 -5.95
N ASN A 82 -9.76 3.89 -5.92
CA ASN A 82 -10.25 4.75 -6.99
C ASN A 82 -9.93 6.24 -6.79
N LYS A 83 -9.17 6.59 -5.76
CA LYS A 83 -8.79 7.95 -5.35
C LYS A 83 -9.98 8.81 -4.92
N VAL A 84 -11.09 8.18 -4.54
CA VAL A 84 -12.30 8.87 -4.06
C VAL A 84 -12.52 8.51 -2.59
N GLN A 85 -12.54 9.52 -1.73
CA GLN A 85 -12.94 9.36 -0.33
C GLN A 85 -14.45 9.61 -0.19
N GLY A 86 -15.06 9.06 0.85
CA GLY A 86 -16.46 9.27 1.17
C GLY A 86 -17.24 7.98 1.38
N ASN A 87 -18.37 7.83 0.70
CA ASN A 87 -19.27 6.68 0.86
C ASN A 87 -18.88 5.44 0.07
N GLU A 88 -18.02 5.55 -0.92
CA GLU A 88 -17.52 4.41 -1.70
C GLU A 88 -16.38 3.69 -0.95
N GLY A 89 -16.02 2.51 -1.44
CA GLY A 89 -14.89 1.75 -0.93
C GLY A 89 -15.23 0.29 -0.67
N TRP A 90 -14.28 -0.45 -0.11
CA TRP A 90 -14.51 -1.84 0.27
C TRP A 90 -15.38 -1.95 1.52
N HIS A 91 -16.32 -2.88 1.46
CA HIS A 91 -17.23 -3.20 2.53
C HIS A 91 -17.33 -4.73 2.65
N GLY A 92 -16.81 -5.28 3.74
CA GLY A 92 -17.00 -6.69 4.08
C GLY A 92 -18.42 -6.95 4.57
N THR A 93 -18.77 -8.20 4.78
CA THR A 93 -20.05 -8.58 5.40
C THR A 93 -19.88 -8.83 6.90
N SER A 94 -21.00 -9.00 7.63
CA SER A 94 -21.06 -9.11 9.09
C SER A 94 -20.16 -10.22 9.66
N ALA A 95 -18.88 -9.91 9.80
CA ALA A 95 -17.84 -10.83 10.25
C ALA A 95 -17.21 -10.40 11.59
N PHE A 96 -17.71 -9.35 12.23
CA PHE A 96 -17.18 -8.83 13.48
C PHE A 96 -18.26 -8.77 14.56
N SER A 97 -17.90 -9.19 15.77
CA SER A 97 -18.72 -9.04 16.98
C SER A 97 -17.94 -8.24 18.01
N ASN A 98 -18.55 -7.18 18.51
CA ASN A 98 -17.89 -6.24 19.43
C ASN A 98 -16.51 -5.75 18.93
N GLY A 99 -16.39 -5.53 17.61
CA GLY A 99 -15.17 -5.10 16.98
C GLY A 99 -14.12 -6.20 16.74
N VAL A 100 -14.33 -7.42 17.19
CA VAL A 100 -13.41 -8.55 16.98
C VAL A 100 -13.91 -9.42 15.83
N HIS A 101 -13.00 -9.84 14.95
CA HIS A 101 -13.35 -10.75 13.85
C HIS A 101 -13.79 -12.11 14.38
N THR A 102 -14.94 -12.58 13.90
CA THR A 102 -15.57 -13.87 14.25
C THR A 102 -15.96 -14.69 13.01
N GLY A 103 -15.70 -14.16 11.83
CA GLY A 103 -16.01 -14.81 10.55
C GLY A 103 -15.03 -15.93 10.18
N PRO A 104 -15.29 -16.65 9.10
CA PRO A 104 -14.45 -17.76 8.65
C PRO A 104 -13.22 -17.33 7.85
N SER A 105 -13.08 -16.05 7.52
CA SER A 105 -12.02 -15.55 6.64
C SER A 105 -10.64 -15.70 7.28
N THR A 106 -9.71 -16.28 6.55
CA THR A 106 -8.30 -16.39 6.95
C THR A 106 -7.37 -16.16 5.77
N LEU A 107 -6.23 -15.53 6.01
CA LEU A 107 -5.17 -15.40 5.03
C LEU A 107 -3.81 -15.52 5.72
N GLY A 108 -2.91 -16.33 5.18
CA GLY A 108 -1.58 -16.54 5.77
C GLY A 108 -1.63 -17.07 7.22
N GLY A 109 -2.68 -17.82 7.59
CA GLY A 109 -2.91 -18.30 8.95
C GLY A 109 -3.50 -17.26 9.91
N ILE A 110 -3.79 -16.05 9.47
CA ILE A 110 -4.37 -14.98 10.28
C ILE A 110 -5.89 -14.93 10.04
N SER A 111 -6.69 -15.05 11.11
CA SER A 111 -8.15 -14.87 11.05
C SER A 111 -8.48 -13.37 10.97
N GLY A 112 -9.19 -12.98 9.93
CA GLY A 112 -9.58 -11.59 9.68
C GLY A 112 -10.16 -11.40 8.29
N ASP A 113 -10.97 -10.37 8.10
CA ASP A 113 -11.34 -9.95 6.75
C ASP A 113 -10.17 -9.22 6.10
N TYR A 114 -9.96 -9.44 4.81
CA TYR A 114 -8.78 -8.93 4.14
C TYR A 114 -9.06 -8.33 2.76
N ILE A 115 -8.22 -7.37 2.37
CA ILE A 115 -8.18 -6.80 1.03
C ILE A 115 -6.77 -6.95 0.48
N ILE A 116 -6.66 -7.37 -0.78
CA ILE A 116 -5.39 -7.66 -1.45
C ILE A 116 -5.20 -6.69 -2.61
N LEU A 117 -3.98 -6.12 -2.69
CA LEU A 117 -3.46 -5.39 -3.84
C LEU A 117 -2.30 -6.18 -4.44
N LYS A 118 -2.40 -6.51 -5.74
CA LYS A 118 -1.32 -7.10 -6.54
C LYS A 118 -0.78 -6.05 -7.50
N LEU A 119 0.52 -5.88 -7.47
CA LEU A 119 1.27 -4.96 -8.31
C LEU A 119 1.94 -5.74 -9.46
N PRO A 120 2.22 -5.10 -10.60
CA PRO A 120 2.93 -5.74 -11.71
C PRO A 120 4.45 -5.93 -11.45
N TYR A 121 4.96 -5.40 -10.35
CA TYR A 121 6.37 -5.48 -9.94
C TYR A 121 6.46 -5.51 -8.40
N LYS A 122 7.64 -5.85 -7.90
CA LYS A 122 7.91 -5.87 -6.47
C LYS A 122 8.25 -4.47 -5.97
N ILE A 123 7.79 -4.18 -4.76
CA ILE A 123 8.14 -2.97 -4.02
C ILE A 123 8.62 -3.29 -2.61
N ASN A 124 9.46 -2.43 -2.06
CA ASN A 124 9.73 -2.36 -0.64
C ASN A 124 8.71 -1.41 -0.02
N LEU A 125 7.75 -1.94 0.72
CA LEU A 125 6.67 -1.17 1.34
C LEU A 125 7.21 -0.36 2.52
N LYS A 126 6.83 0.91 2.62
CA LYS A 126 7.27 1.84 3.67
C LYS A 126 6.13 2.36 4.53
N SER A 127 4.98 2.58 3.95
CA SER A 127 3.79 3.01 4.70
C SER A 127 2.50 2.67 3.96
N ILE A 128 1.40 2.64 4.71
CA ILE A 128 0.04 2.51 4.19
C ILE A 128 -0.80 3.60 4.83
N ALA A 129 -1.61 4.28 4.04
CA ALA A 129 -2.62 5.21 4.53
C ALA A 129 -4.02 4.68 4.20
N MET A 130 -4.92 4.73 5.18
CA MET A 130 -6.31 4.29 5.03
C MET A 130 -7.25 5.40 5.44
N SER A 131 -8.28 5.65 4.63
CA SER A 131 -9.36 6.59 4.93
C SER A 131 -10.62 5.82 5.31
N PRO A 132 -11.33 6.23 6.36
CA PRO A 132 -12.58 5.62 6.76
C PRO A 132 -13.67 5.92 5.75
N ARG A 133 -14.68 5.06 5.68
CA ARG A 133 -15.93 5.40 5.02
C ARG A 133 -16.61 6.54 5.80
N GLN A 134 -17.22 7.48 5.08
CA GLN A 134 -17.91 8.63 5.65
C GLN A 134 -18.92 8.21 6.73
N HIS A 135 -18.82 8.83 7.92
CA HIS A 135 -19.64 8.57 9.10
C HIS A 135 -19.53 7.14 9.70
N LEU A 136 -18.59 6.31 9.24
CA LEU A 136 -18.43 4.92 9.71
C LEU A 136 -17.00 4.62 10.17
N GLN A 137 -16.37 5.56 10.87
CA GLN A 137 -15.00 5.45 11.36
C GLN A 137 -14.78 4.22 12.26
N SER A 138 -15.81 3.87 13.05
CA SER A 138 -15.80 2.69 13.93
C SER A 138 -15.61 1.36 13.18
N ARG A 139 -15.97 1.32 11.90
CA ARG A 139 -15.87 0.12 11.05
C ARG A 139 -14.53 0.00 10.31
N SER A 140 -13.65 0.97 10.44
CA SER A 140 -12.33 0.90 9.82
C SER A 140 -11.40 -0.06 10.58
N PRO A 141 -10.31 -0.56 9.95
CA PRO A 141 -9.37 -1.46 10.62
C PRO A 141 -8.71 -0.85 11.85
N GLY A 142 -9.03 -1.32 13.05
CA GLY A 142 -8.45 -0.86 14.31
C GLY A 142 -7.19 -1.63 14.68
N ALA A 143 -7.16 -2.94 14.36
CA ALA A 143 -5.98 -3.79 14.51
C ALA A 143 -5.93 -4.82 13.38
N GLY A 144 -4.73 -5.29 13.07
CA GLY A 144 -4.53 -6.28 12.03
C GLY A 144 -3.08 -6.50 11.65
N VAL A 145 -2.91 -7.16 10.52
CA VAL A 145 -1.60 -7.54 9.97
C VAL A 145 -1.52 -7.16 8.51
N ILE A 146 -0.36 -6.63 8.11
CA ILE A 146 0.01 -6.46 6.71
C ILE A 146 0.82 -7.68 6.31
N LEU A 147 0.37 -8.40 5.29
CA LEU A 147 1.06 -9.55 4.73
C LEU A 147 1.65 -9.18 3.36
N GLY A 148 2.79 -9.79 3.03
CA GLY A 148 3.44 -9.72 1.72
C GLY A 148 3.57 -11.10 1.10
N SER A 149 3.46 -11.20 -0.21
CA SER A 149 3.64 -12.42 -0.98
C SER A 149 4.15 -12.10 -2.39
N ASN A 150 4.71 -13.12 -3.06
CA ASN A 150 5.06 -13.04 -4.48
C ASN A 150 4.35 -14.11 -5.33
N ASP A 151 3.54 -14.98 -4.69
CA ASP A 151 2.91 -16.13 -5.36
C ASP A 151 1.45 -16.39 -4.92
N GLU A 152 0.91 -15.55 -4.04
CA GLU A 152 -0.44 -15.67 -3.42
C GLU A 152 -0.63 -16.93 -2.55
N THR A 153 0.41 -17.72 -2.35
CA THR A 153 0.38 -18.97 -1.57
C THR A 153 1.18 -18.83 -0.28
N ASN A 154 2.41 -18.33 -0.42
CA ASN A 154 3.32 -18.12 0.69
C ASN A 154 3.22 -16.67 1.17
N TRP A 155 2.62 -16.48 2.34
CA TRP A 155 2.43 -15.17 2.95
C TRP A 155 3.40 -14.98 4.10
N GLU A 156 4.05 -13.82 4.13
CA GLU A 156 4.93 -13.41 5.22
C GLU A 156 4.37 -12.16 5.90
N GLN A 157 4.50 -12.09 7.21
CA GLN A 157 4.10 -10.89 7.94
C GLN A 157 5.10 -9.76 7.66
N VAL A 158 4.58 -8.66 7.12
CA VAL A 158 5.33 -7.43 6.85
C VAL A 158 5.28 -6.50 8.06
N HIS A 159 4.09 -6.35 8.65
CA HIS A 159 3.87 -5.46 9.78
C HIS A 159 2.61 -5.87 10.53
N SER A 160 2.52 -5.53 11.82
CA SER A 160 1.29 -5.62 12.60
C SER A 160 0.93 -4.23 13.13
N PHE A 161 -0.36 -3.94 13.20
CA PHE A 161 -0.84 -2.67 13.71
C PHE A 161 -2.00 -2.87 14.70
N SER A 162 -2.13 -1.93 15.65
CA SER A 162 -3.21 -1.93 16.62
C SER A 162 -3.51 -0.52 17.13
N GLY A 163 -4.69 -0.33 17.67
CA GLY A 163 -5.10 0.94 18.27
C GLY A 163 -5.28 2.07 17.25
N LEU A 164 -5.49 1.76 15.97
CA LEU A 164 -5.77 2.79 14.98
C LEU A 164 -7.13 3.43 15.24
N THR A 165 -7.16 4.73 15.12
CA THR A 165 -8.37 5.57 15.21
C THR A 165 -8.50 6.40 13.94
N TYR A 166 -9.72 6.77 13.60
CA TYR A 166 -10.02 7.46 12.35
C TYR A 166 -10.84 8.73 12.59
N THR A 167 -10.52 9.76 11.85
CA THR A 167 -11.33 10.96 11.71
C THR A 167 -11.99 10.92 10.33
N ASN A 168 -13.23 11.42 10.22
CA ASN A 168 -13.99 11.38 8.99
C ASN A 168 -13.19 11.98 7.81
N GLU A 169 -13.09 11.23 6.71
CA GLU A 169 -12.41 11.65 5.48
C GLU A 169 -10.92 12.04 5.65
N ILE A 170 -10.27 11.64 6.76
CA ILE A 170 -8.85 11.88 6.99
C ILE A 170 -8.10 10.54 6.96
N PHE A 171 -6.98 10.51 6.25
CA PHE A 171 -6.13 9.33 6.22
C PHE A 171 -5.44 9.09 7.57
N THR A 172 -5.57 7.88 8.09
CA THR A 172 -4.74 7.35 9.17
C THR A 172 -3.60 6.56 8.54
N THR A 173 -2.36 6.85 8.93
CA THR A 173 -1.16 6.28 8.31
C THR A 173 -0.44 5.32 9.25
N ILE A 174 -0.06 4.16 8.73
CA ILE A 174 0.89 3.23 9.31
C ILE A 174 2.24 3.52 8.66
N SER A 175 3.19 4.12 9.38
CA SER A 175 4.46 4.65 8.84
C SER A 175 5.69 3.81 9.18
N ASP A 176 5.63 2.96 10.20
CA ASP A 176 6.82 2.28 10.74
C ASP A 176 7.09 0.90 10.11
N ILE A 177 6.85 0.78 8.79
CA ILE A 177 7.07 -0.46 8.06
C ILE A 177 8.56 -0.54 7.67
N SER A 178 9.34 -1.30 8.44
CA SER A 178 10.80 -1.39 8.33
C SER A 178 11.30 -2.65 7.59
N VAL A 179 10.41 -3.37 6.89
CA VAL A 179 10.78 -4.57 6.14
C VAL A 179 11.75 -4.24 5.01
N THR A 180 12.75 -5.10 4.80
CA THR A 180 13.74 -4.97 3.71
C THR A 180 13.38 -5.82 2.49
N LYS A 181 12.56 -6.86 2.67
CA LYS A 181 12.08 -7.70 1.57
C LYS A 181 11.13 -6.93 0.65
N THR A 182 11.13 -7.35 -0.61
CA THR A 182 10.23 -6.82 -1.65
C THR A 182 9.15 -7.83 -2.00
N TYR A 183 7.93 -7.34 -2.18
CA TYR A 183 6.77 -8.14 -2.57
C TYR A 183 6.02 -7.46 -3.70
N SER A 184 5.38 -8.27 -4.54
CA SER A 184 4.45 -7.79 -5.57
C SER A 184 2.99 -7.88 -5.14
N ILE A 185 2.71 -8.51 -3.99
CA ILE A 185 1.34 -8.73 -3.50
C ILE A 185 1.31 -8.37 -2.02
N PHE A 186 0.36 -7.53 -1.65
CA PHE A 186 0.15 -7.14 -0.25
C PHE A 186 -1.29 -7.37 0.14
N ALA A 187 -1.48 -7.77 1.39
CA ALA A 187 -2.80 -7.87 1.99
C ALA A 187 -2.86 -7.09 3.31
N ILE A 188 -3.98 -6.42 3.54
CA ILE A 188 -4.34 -5.89 4.86
C ILE A 188 -5.36 -6.86 5.44
N VAL A 189 -5.00 -7.56 6.51
CA VAL A 189 -5.90 -8.47 7.25
C VAL A 189 -6.38 -7.75 8.49
N THR A 190 -7.67 -7.46 8.56
CA THR A 190 -8.31 -6.77 9.69
C THR A 190 -8.77 -7.79 10.71
N THR A 191 -8.19 -7.76 11.90
CA THR A 191 -8.58 -8.64 13.03
C THR A 191 -9.56 -7.96 13.98
N ASN A 192 -9.45 -6.62 14.10
CA ASN A 192 -10.34 -5.81 14.92
C ASN A 192 -10.71 -4.52 14.21
N LEU A 193 -11.94 -4.09 14.42
CA LEU A 193 -12.42 -2.77 14.01
C LEU A 193 -11.93 -1.69 14.97
N ALA A 194 -11.92 -0.45 14.53
CA ALA A 194 -11.57 0.71 15.36
C ALA A 194 -12.59 1.01 16.47
N GLY A 195 -13.82 0.55 16.31
CA GLY A 195 -14.89 0.67 17.31
C GLY A 195 -15.51 -0.66 17.70
N THR A 196 -16.09 -0.71 18.90
CA THR A 196 -16.65 -1.92 19.50
C THR A 196 -18.19 -1.98 19.53
N GLY A 197 -18.87 -0.91 19.10
CA GLY A 197 -20.30 -0.71 19.36
C GLY A 197 -21.29 -1.42 18.42
N GLU A 198 -20.83 -2.23 17.46
CA GLU A 198 -21.73 -2.86 16.49
C GLU A 198 -21.80 -4.36 16.67
N ALA A 199 -22.99 -4.87 16.99
CA ALA A 199 -23.21 -6.31 17.23
C ALA A 199 -22.96 -7.18 15.99
N ASN A 200 -23.10 -6.61 14.78
CA ASN A 200 -22.83 -7.24 13.49
C ASN A 200 -21.95 -6.32 12.66
N GLY A 201 -20.75 -6.05 13.16
CA GLY A 201 -19.82 -5.14 12.53
C GLY A 201 -19.31 -5.68 11.20
N THR A 202 -19.13 -4.76 10.27
CA THR A 202 -18.51 -5.02 8.97
C THR A 202 -17.31 -4.10 8.81
N VAL A 203 -16.20 -4.60 8.27
CA VAL A 203 -15.08 -3.74 7.93
C VAL A 203 -15.44 -2.84 6.75
N ASN A 204 -15.05 -1.57 6.84
CA ASN A 204 -15.22 -0.59 5.76
C ASN A 204 -13.93 0.21 5.58
N ILE A 205 -13.49 0.38 4.33
CA ILE A 205 -12.36 1.24 3.98
C ILE A 205 -12.74 2.02 2.73
N SER A 206 -12.76 3.36 2.82
CA SER A 206 -13.09 4.20 1.67
C SER A 206 -11.94 4.27 0.68
N GLU A 207 -10.72 4.57 1.13
CA GLU A 207 -9.56 4.68 0.24
C GLU A 207 -8.31 4.14 0.93
N ILE A 208 -7.44 3.50 0.15
CA ILE A 208 -6.16 2.93 0.60
C ILE A 208 -5.05 3.41 -0.32
N LYS A 209 -3.92 3.79 0.29
CA LYS A 209 -2.69 4.16 -0.41
C LYS A 209 -1.54 3.34 0.14
N PHE A 210 -0.78 2.72 -0.74
CA PHE A 210 0.48 2.08 -0.41
C PHE A 210 1.61 3.00 -0.85
N PHE A 211 2.63 3.15 -0.02
CA PHE A 211 3.83 3.93 -0.35
C PHE A 211 5.07 3.07 -0.19
N GLY A 212 5.94 3.13 -1.18
CA GLY A 212 7.16 2.33 -1.18
C GLY A 212 8.13 2.72 -2.28
N THR A 213 9.17 1.92 -2.43
CA THR A 213 10.16 2.05 -3.50
C THR A 213 10.15 0.79 -4.36
N ARG A 214 10.24 0.94 -5.68
CA ARG A 214 10.36 -0.23 -6.58
C ARG A 214 11.69 -0.93 -6.38
N GLU A 215 11.67 -2.25 -6.54
CA GLU A 215 12.91 -3.01 -6.66
C GLU A 215 13.64 -2.58 -7.93
N GLN A 216 14.92 -2.21 -7.80
CA GLN A 216 15.71 -1.74 -8.93
C GLN A 216 15.92 -2.87 -9.97
N GLY A 217 15.90 -2.51 -11.25
CA GLY A 217 16.17 -3.43 -12.36
C GLY A 217 14.98 -4.21 -12.90
N GLN A 218 13.77 -3.96 -12.42
CA GLN A 218 12.55 -4.53 -13.02
C GLN A 218 12.04 -3.60 -14.14
N SER A 219 12.35 -3.94 -15.39
CA SER A 219 11.65 -3.36 -16.54
C SER A 219 10.20 -3.86 -16.54
N VAL A 220 9.28 -2.95 -16.78
CA VAL A 220 7.87 -3.27 -17.05
C VAL A 220 7.83 -4.06 -18.36
N LEU A 221 7.37 -5.31 -18.31
CA LEU A 221 7.13 -6.15 -19.48
C LEU A 221 5.80 -5.76 -20.14
#